data_20ce01bcc37a0187532d7519b270ca7d
#
_entry.id   20ce01bcc37a0187532d7519b270ca7d
#
_cell.length_a   1.000
_cell.length_b   1.000
_cell.length_c   1.000
_cell.angle_alpha   90.00
_cell.angle_beta   90.00
_cell.angle_gamma   90.00
#
_symmetry.space_group_name_H-M   'P 1'
#
loop_
_entity.id
_entity.type
_entity.pdbx_description
1 polymer ?
#
loop_
_entity_poly.entity_id
_entity_poly.type
_entity_poly.pdbx_seq_one_letter_code
_entity_poly.pdbx_strand_id
1 'polypeptide(L)'
;VYGFSCGSYMATNLNVVYSNTFKGAGMISGGPYSAEKHYPFGGLTTFLNYEINATYLAEEVIADARQNEADGLIDPLSNLNGMPIFILSNKNDPLVYPALHNAQKMFYDNFSS
;
A
#
# COMPACT_ATOMS: atom_id res chain seq x y z
N VAL A 1 -8.21 -9.94 4.66
CA VAL A 1 -8.80 -8.59 4.71
C VAL A 1 -8.98 -8.04 3.31
N TYR A 2 -10.03 -7.29 3.09
CA TYR A 2 -10.24 -6.61 1.82
C TYR A 2 -10.93 -5.27 2.04
N GLY A 3 -10.80 -4.38 1.06
CA GLY A 3 -11.42 -3.06 1.14
C GLY A 3 -11.47 -2.34 -0.19
N PHE A 4 -12.31 -1.30 -0.23
CA PHE A 4 -12.53 -0.47 -1.41
C PHE A 4 -12.26 0.99 -1.06
N SER A 5 -11.51 1.71 -1.91
CA SER A 5 -11.19 3.13 -1.75
C SER A 5 -10.48 3.38 -0.39
N CYS A 6 -11.03 4.18 0.49
CA CYS A 6 -10.48 4.36 1.84
C CYS A 6 -10.35 3.04 2.60
N GLY A 7 -11.30 2.12 2.40
CA GLY A 7 -11.22 0.77 2.95
C GLY A 7 -10.06 -0.04 2.38
N SER A 8 -9.67 0.21 1.13
CA SER A 8 -8.49 -0.42 0.52
C SER A 8 -7.21 0.05 1.20
N TYR A 9 -7.06 1.35 1.46
CA TYR A 9 -5.92 1.87 2.23
C TYR A 9 -5.86 1.24 3.61
N MET A 10 -7.00 1.15 4.30
CA MET A 10 -7.07 0.51 5.60
C MET A 10 -6.72 -0.99 5.52
N ALA A 11 -7.22 -1.70 4.51
CA ALA A 11 -6.92 -3.11 4.31
C ALA A 11 -5.42 -3.33 4.09
N THR A 12 -4.76 -2.47 3.32
CA THR A 12 -3.32 -2.53 3.10
C THR A 12 -2.58 -2.35 4.42
N ASN A 13 -2.93 -1.33 5.19
CA ASN A 13 -2.27 -1.06 6.46
C ASN A 13 -2.47 -2.21 7.46
N LEU A 14 -3.69 -2.73 7.58
CA LEU A 14 -3.97 -3.87 8.45
C LEU A 14 -3.20 -5.11 8.02
N ASN A 15 -3.13 -5.38 6.71
CA ASN A 15 -2.40 -6.53 6.19
C ASN A 15 -0.91 -6.47 6.52
N VAL A 16 -0.29 -5.29 6.36
CA VAL A 16 1.14 -5.14 6.63
C VAL A 16 1.43 -5.12 8.12
N VAL A 17 0.67 -4.33 8.89
CA VAL A 17 0.91 -4.19 10.35
C VAL A 17 0.67 -5.52 11.07
N TYR A 18 -0.38 -6.23 10.69
CA TYR A 18 -0.79 -7.49 11.31
C TYR A 18 -0.66 -8.66 10.35
N SER A 19 0.46 -8.76 9.66
CA SER A 19 0.69 -9.80 8.65
C SER A 19 0.70 -11.22 9.23
N ASN A 20 0.88 -11.34 10.53
CA ASN A 20 0.75 -12.61 11.21
C ASN A 20 -0.71 -13.05 11.37
N THR A 21 -1.64 -12.11 11.33
CA THR A 21 -3.08 -12.36 11.47
C THR A 21 -3.79 -12.42 10.12
N PHE A 22 -3.55 -11.43 9.25
CA PHE A 22 -4.21 -11.35 7.95
C PHE A 22 -3.35 -12.03 6.89
N LYS A 23 -3.75 -13.23 6.50
CA LYS A 23 -2.99 -14.10 5.59
C LYS A 23 -3.27 -13.86 4.11
N GLY A 24 -3.95 -12.80 3.79
CA GLY A 24 -4.24 -12.37 2.43
C GLY A 24 -4.93 -11.03 2.44
N ALA A 25 -4.86 -10.32 1.32
CA ALA A 25 -5.49 -9.01 1.19
C ALA A 25 -6.04 -8.79 -0.21
N GLY A 26 -7.21 -8.14 -0.26
CA GLY A 26 -7.83 -7.69 -1.50
C GLY A 26 -8.02 -6.18 -1.44
N MET A 27 -7.37 -5.47 -2.35
CA MET A 27 -7.38 -4.01 -2.38
C MET A 27 -7.95 -3.52 -3.69
N ILE A 28 -9.03 -2.75 -3.59
CA ILE A 28 -9.73 -2.18 -4.73
C ILE A 28 -9.68 -0.67 -4.64
N SER A 29 -9.05 -0.03 -5.61
CA SER A 29 -8.96 1.44 -5.73
C SER A 29 -8.34 2.10 -4.50
N GLY A 30 -7.19 1.60 -4.07
CA GLY A 30 -6.42 2.16 -2.96
C GLY A 30 -4.97 2.43 -3.32
N GLY A 31 -4.09 2.38 -2.33
CA GLY A 31 -2.66 2.63 -2.51
C GLY A 31 -1.82 1.84 -1.53
N PRO A 32 -0.50 2.04 -1.57
CA PRO A 32 0.41 1.24 -0.76
C PRO A 32 0.36 1.57 0.72
N TYR A 33 0.98 0.70 1.51
CA TYR A 33 1.19 0.89 2.93
C TYR A 33 1.82 2.25 3.21
N SER A 34 1.27 2.95 4.21
CA SER A 34 1.84 4.23 4.68
C SER A 34 1.86 5.37 3.63
N ALA A 35 1.14 5.22 2.53
CA ALA A 35 1.13 6.22 1.46
C ALA A 35 0.70 7.61 1.95
N GLU A 36 -0.25 7.66 2.87
CA GLU A 36 -0.79 8.89 3.41
C GLU A 36 0.25 9.74 4.16
N LYS A 37 1.32 9.13 4.64
CA LYS A 37 2.42 9.83 5.29
C LYS A 37 3.17 10.75 4.33
N HIS A 38 3.17 10.41 3.05
CA HIS A 38 3.93 11.11 2.01
C HIS A 38 3.08 12.11 1.23
N TYR A 39 1.78 12.17 1.51
CA TYR A 39 0.85 13.11 0.87
C TYR A 39 0.08 13.86 1.93
N PRO A 40 0.17 15.22 1.94
CA PRO A 40 -0.62 16.03 2.86
C PRO A 40 -2.10 15.69 2.75
N PHE A 41 -2.78 15.67 3.88
CA PHE A 41 -4.22 15.37 3.98
C PHE A 41 -4.59 13.94 3.59
N GLY A 42 -3.71 12.97 3.85
CA GLY A 42 -4.05 11.56 3.73
C GLY A 42 -4.47 11.14 2.32
N GLY A 43 -3.80 11.65 1.32
CA GLY A 43 -4.11 11.31 -0.06
C GLY A 43 -5.22 12.14 -0.69
N LEU A 44 -5.89 13.00 0.05
CA LEU A 44 -6.90 13.91 -0.51
C LEU A 44 -6.30 14.82 -1.59
N THR A 45 -5.04 15.17 -1.47
CA THR A 45 -4.33 15.97 -2.48
C THR A 45 -4.08 15.18 -3.75
N THR A 46 -4.13 13.86 -3.71
CA THR A 46 -4.04 13.04 -4.93
C THR A 46 -5.28 13.22 -5.81
N PHE A 47 -6.39 13.62 -5.21
CA PHE A 47 -7.61 13.97 -5.94
C PHE A 47 -7.49 15.31 -6.67
N LEU A 48 -6.40 16.05 -6.47
CA LEU A 48 -6.23 17.41 -6.98
C LEU A 48 -5.13 17.49 -8.06
N ASN A 49 -5.03 16.52 -8.95
CA ASN A 49 -4.08 16.48 -10.07
C ASN A 49 -2.60 16.42 -9.63
N TYR A 50 -2.31 15.66 -8.61
CA TYR A 50 -0.93 15.47 -8.18
C TYR A 50 -0.25 14.42 -9.05
N GLU A 51 0.87 14.76 -9.66
CA GLU A 51 1.70 13.78 -10.37
C GLU A 51 2.46 12.94 -9.34
N ILE A 52 2.17 11.63 -9.35
CA ILE A 52 2.78 10.69 -8.43
C ILE A 52 3.79 9.86 -9.20
N ASN A 53 5.05 9.88 -8.72
CA ASN A 53 6.06 8.95 -9.20
C ASN A 53 5.92 7.64 -8.42
N ALA A 54 5.43 6.61 -9.09
CA ALA A 54 5.15 5.31 -8.45
C ALA A 54 6.42 4.66 -7.88
N THR A 55 7.54 4.73 -8.60
CA THR A 55 8.81 4.15 -8.14
C THR A 55 9.31 4.84 -6.89
N TYR A 56 9.30 6.16 -6.88
CA TYR A 56 9.72 6.94 -5.72
C TYR A 56 8.84 6.65 -4.50
N LEU A 57 7.52 6.63 -4.70
CA LEU A 57 6.59 6.32 -3.62
C LEU A 57 6.82 4.91 -3.08
N ALA A 58 7.00 3.92 -3.97
CA ALA A 58 7.27 2.55 -3.56
C ALA A 58 8.54 2.45 -2.69
N GLU A 59 9.61 3.13 -3.09
CA GLU A 59 10.84 3.15 -2.31
C GLU A 59 10.64 3.77 -0.92
N GLU A 60 9.88 4.86 -0.84
CA GLU A 60 9.59 5.53 0.43
C GLU A 60 8.76 4.65 1.38
N VAL A 61 7.71 4.01 0.87
CA VAL A 61 6.84 3.18 1.73
C VAL A 61 7.53 1.86 2.11
N ILE A 62 8.40 1.32 1.26
CA ILE A 62 9.23 0.16 1.61
C ILE A 62 10.19 0.53 2.75
N ALA A 63 10.82 1.70 2.66
CA ALA A 63 11.71 2.19 3.72
C ALA A 63 10.93 2.39 5.03
N ASP A 64 9.73 2.93 4.98
CA ASP A 64 8.86 3.08 6.15
C ASP A 64 8.55 1.73 6.79
N ALA A 65 8.20 0.74 5.98
CA ALA A 65 7.88 -0.59 6.48
C ALA A 65 9.09 -1.23 7.16
N ARG A 66 10.26 -1.14 6.54
CA ARG A 66 11.50 -1.68 7.14
C ARG A 66 11.85 -0.99 8.45
N GLN A 67 11.68 0.33 8.52
CA GLN A 67 11.93 1.07 9.75
C GLN A 67 10.93 0.70 10.83
N ASN A 68 9.65 0.58 10.49
CA ASN A 68 8.62 0.19 11.44
C ASN A 68 8.81 -1.24 11.95
N GLU A 69 9.30 -2.14 11.10
CA GLU A 69 9.66 -3.49 11.52
C GLU A 69 10.83 -3.45 12.52
N ALA A 70 11.87 -2.68 12.20
CA ALA A 70 13.03 -2.53 13.08
C ALA A 70 12.66 -1.94 14.44
N ASP A 71 11.67 -1.04 14.45
CA ASP A 71 11.17 -0.41 15.68
C ASP A 71 10.15 -1.29 16.44
N GLY A 72 9.82 -2.46 15.92
CA GLY A 72 8.88 -3.38 16.55
C GLY A 72 7.42 -2.95 16.47
N LEU A 73 7.08 -2.08 15.52
CA LEU A 73 5.73 -1.51 15.40
C LEU A 73 4.80 -2.34 14.52
N ILE A 74 5.36 -3.24 13.73
CA ILE A 74 4.58 -4.11 12.82
C ILE A 74 5.10 -5.55 12.91
N ASP A 75 4.27 -6.49 12.48
CA ASP A 75 4.67 -7.89 12.38
C ASP A 75 5.78 -8.08 11.33
N PRO A 76 6.53 -9.19 11.38
CA PRO A 76 7.62 -9.42 10.45
C PRO A 76 7.20 -9.33 8.98
N LEU A 77 7.94 -8.54 8.20
CA LEU A 77 7.69 -8.37 6.76
C LEU A 77 7.88 -9.65 5.98
N SER A 78 8.65 -10.60 6.51
CA SER A 78 8.80 -11.94 5.90
C SER A 78 7.48 -12.68 5.78
N ASN A 79 6.47 -12.33 6.58
CA ASN A 79 5.12 -12.90 6.47
C ASN A 79 4.45 -12.56 5.15
N LEU A 80 4.87 -11.50 4.47
CA LEU A 80 4.31 -11.08 3.18
C LEU A 80 4.80 -11.96 2.03
N ASN A 81 5.86 -12.72 2.23
CA ASN A 81 6.38 -13.61 1.19
C ASN A 81 5.37 -14.72 0.89
N GLY A 82 4.99 -14.84 -0.38
CA GLY A 82 4.02 -15.84 -0.83
C GLY A 82 2.58 -15.58 -0.39
N MET A 83 2.29 -14.44 0.24
CA MET A 83 0.95 -14.12 0.69
C MET A 83 0.04 -13.81 -0.51
N PRO A 84 -1.19 -14.36 -0.55
CA PRO A 84 -2.15 -14.03 -1.60
C PRO A 84 -2.57 -12.56 -1.51
N ILE A 85 -2.24 -11.79 -2.57
CA ILE A 85 -2.56 -10.38 -2.66
C ILE A 85 -3.31 -10.12 -3.96
N PHE A 86 -4.47 -9.49 -3.86
CA PHE A 86 -5.28 -9.10 -5.01
C PHE A 86 -5.38 -7.58 -5.05
N ILE A 87 -4.97 -6.98 -6.16
CA ILE A 87 -5.01 -5.54 -6.38
C ILE A 87 -5.83 -5.27 -7.64
N LEU A 88 -6.91 -4.52 -7.50
CA LEU A 88 -7.75 -4.12 -8.61
C LEU A 88 -7.79 -2.60 -8.70
N SER A 89 -7.51 -2.08 -9.89
CA SER A 89 -7.61 -0.66 -10.17
C SER A 89 -8.23 -0.42 -11.54
N ASN A 90 -8.87 0.74 -11.69
CA ASN A 90 -9.31 1.23 -12.98
C ASN A 90 -8.27 2.23 -13.51
N LYS A 91 -7.71 1.95 -14.67
CA LYS A 91 -6.69 2.81 -15.29
C LYS A 91 -7.20 4.22 -15.62
N ASN A 92 -8.50 4.41 -15.64
CA ASN A 92 -9.14 5.71 -15.90
C ASN A 92 -9.72 6.33 -14.62
N ASP A 93 -9.33 5.84 -13.44
CA ASP A 93 -9.83 6.36 -12.17
C ASP A 93 -9.34 7.80 -11.98
N PRO A 94 -10.26 8.80 -11.89
CA PRO A 94 -9.87 10.19 -11.72
C PRO A 94 -9.57 10.56 -10.26
N LEU A 95 -9.86 9.69 -9.32
CA LEU A 95 -9.72 9.96 -7.89
C LEU A 95 -8.50 9.26 -7.30
N VAL A 96 -8.35 7.97 -7.57
CA VAL A 96 -7.19 7.20 -7.12
C VAL A 96 -6.35 6.84 -8.33
N TYR A 97 -5.28 7.58 -8.53
CA TYR A 97 -4.47 7.46 -9.75
C TYR A 97 -3.79 6.11 -9.89
N PRO A 98 -3.63 5.62 -11.12
CA PRO A 98 -2.95 4.34 -11.38
C PRO A 98 -1.56 4.24 -10.77
N ALA A 99 -0.85 5.36 -10.63
CA ALA A 99 0.48 5.37 -10.00
C ALA A 99 0.46 4.84 -8.56
N LEU A 100 -0.63 5.07 -7.82
CA LEU A 100 -0.79 4.55 -6.46
C LEU A 100 -0.88 3.01 -6.46
N HIS A 101 -1.57 2.45 -7.44
CA HIS A 101 -1.68 0.99 -7.59
C HIS A 101 -0.36 0.38 -8.03
N ASN A 102 0.36 1.06 -8.91
CA ASN A 102 1.68 0.61 -9.34
C ASN A 102 2.65 0.60 -8.17
N ALA A 103 2.63 1.63 -7.34
CA ALA A 103 3.45 1.68 -6.13
C ALA A 103 3.05 0.57 -5.15
N GLN A 104 1.78 0.29 -5.00
CA GLN A 104 1.28 -0.79 -4.15
C GLN A 104 1.78 -2.16 -4.64
N LYS A 105 1.71 -2.39 -5.95
CA LYS A 105 2.23 -3.62 -6.54
C LYS A 105 3.73 -3.75 -6.30
N MET A 106 4.49 -2.69 -6.54
CA MET A 106 5.94 -2.67 -6.30
C MET A 106 6.28 -2.97 -4.83
N PHE A 107 5.49 -2.42 -3.90
CA PHE A 107 5.67 -2.69 -2.48
C PHE A 107 5.55 -4.19 -2.19
N TYR A 108 4.44 -4.81 -2.61
CA TYR A 108 4.23 -6.22 -2.34
C TYR A 108 5.23 -7.11 -3.09
N ASP A 109 5.56 -6.78 -4.33
CA ASP A 109 6.55 -7.54 -5.11
C ASP A 109 7.93 -7.52 -4.43
N ASN A 110 8.27 -6.45 -3.73
CA ASN A 110 9.54 -6.34 -3.03
C ASN A 110 9.66 -7.36 -1.89
N PHE A 111 8.55 -7.70 -1.25
CA PHE A 111 8.52 -8.65 -0.12
C PHE A 111 8.09 -10.05 -0.53
N SER A 112 7.68 -10.23 -1.75
CA SER A 112 7.25 -11.50 -2.32
C SER A 112 8.32 -11.97 -3.31
N SER A 113 9.11 -12.90 -2.95
CA SER A 113 10.17 -13.39 -3.82
C SER A 113 9.93 -14.81 -4.29
#